data_b2ea3b0fd1e57993f2bc30831430d277
#
_entry.id   b2ea3b0fd1e57993f2bc30831430d277
#
_cell.length_a   1.000
_cell.length_b   1.000
_cell.length_c   1.000
_cell.angle_alpha   90.00
_cell.angle_beta   90.00
_cell.angle_gamma   90.00
#
_symmetry.space_group_name_H-M   'P 1'
#
loop_
_entity.id
_entity.type
_entity.pdbx_description
1 polymer ?
#
loop_
_entity_poly.entity_id
_entity_poly.type
_entity_poly.pdbx_seq_one_letter_code
_entity_poly.pdbx_strand_id
1 'polypeptide(L)'
;MYQINALNPKQEGHQARKRFGQNFLHDQRVIAKIVRSVNPRGGENIVEIGPGLAALTSPLIGECDALTVLELDRDLAAGLPGRVPHPERLTIIET
;
A
#
# COMPACT_ATOMS: atom_id res chain seq x y z
N MET A 1 10.16 6.85 -11.21
CA MET A 1 9.04 6.02 -10.70
C MET A 1 9.51 5.14 -9.58
N TYR A 2 8.76 5.11 -8.50
CA TYR A 2 9.05 4.24 -7.37
C TYR A 2 8.05 3.11 -7.33
N GLN A 3 8.52 1.94 -7.04
CA GLN A 3 7.70 0.75 -6.93
C GLN A 3 7.89 0.16 -5.54
N ILE A 4 6.78 -0.07 -4.85
CA ILE A 4 6.79 -0.57 -3.49
C ILE A 4 6.03 -1.88 -3.46
N ASN A 5 6.67 -2.92 -2.96
CA ASN A 5 6.02 -4.22 -2.73
C ASN A 5 5.53 -4.26 -1.31
N ALA A 6 4.23 -4.26 -1.14
CA ALA A 6 3.61 -4.44 0.16
C ALA A 6 3.14 -5.89 0.28
N LEU A 7 3.25 -6.46 1.47
CA LEU A 7 2.76 -7.80 1.70
C LEU A 7 1.24 -7.78 1.70
N ASN A 8 0.65 -8.63 0.88
CA ASN A 8 -0.78 -8.71 0.74
C ASN A 8 -1.31 -9.88 1.56
N PRO A 9 -2.12 -9.63 2.59
CA PRO A 9 -2.64 -10.72 3.43
C PRO A 9 -3.35 -11.81 2.64
N LYS A 10 -3.99 -11.43 1.55
CA LYS A 10 -4.69 -12.40 0.70
C LYS A 10 -3.72 -13.32 -0.02
N GLN A 11 -2.62 -12.78 -0.51
CA GLN A 11 -1.60 -13.57 -1.18
C GLN A 11 -0.91 -14.51 -0.22
N GLU A 12 -0.92 -14.15 1.03
CA GLU A 12 -0.29 -14.92 2.07
C GLU A 12 -1.17 -16.04 2.58
N GLY A 13 -2.13 -16.53 1.85
CA GLY A 13 -3.11 -17.50 2.29
C GLY A 13 -2.63 -18.57 3.27
N HIS A 14 -1.35 -18.62 3.59
CA HIS A 14 -0.73 -19.50 4.56
C HIS A 14 -0.53 -18.79 5.87
N GLN A 15 -0.83 -19.48 6.96
CA GLN A 15 -0.75 -18.91 8.30
C GLN A 15 0.62 -18.31 8.61
N ALA A 16 1.68 -19.02 8.26
CA ALA A 16 3.03 -18.56 8.59
C ALA A 16 3.35 -17.22 7.94
N ARG A 17 3.08 -17.10 6.65
CA ARG A 17 3.36 -15.86 5.92
C ARG A 17 2.43 -14.75 6.36
N LYS A 18 1.19 -15.08 6.66
CA LYS A 18 0.24 -14.12 7.13
C LYS A 18 0.69 -13.47 8.43
N ARG A 19 1.12 -14.27 9.38
CA ARG A 19 1.62 -13.74 10.65
C ARG A 19 2.83 -12.83 10.45
N PHE A 20 3.74 -13.26 9.63
CA PHE A 20 4.95 -12.54 9.30
C PHE A 20 4.62 -11.17 8.70
N GLY A 21 3.82 -11.17 7.64
CA GLY A 21 3.49 -9.95 6.94
C GLY A 21 2.69 -8.99 7.79
N GLN A 22 1.72 -9.51 8.55
CA GLN A 22 0.91 -8.66 9.41
C GLN A 22 1.74 -7.99 10.48
N ASN A 23 2.66 -8.72 11.13
CA ASN A 23 3.52 -8.13 12.14
C ASN A 23 4.39 -7.03 11.54
N PHE A 24 4.92 -7.26 10.38
CA PHE A 24 5.76 -6.29 9.69
C PHE A 24 4.97 -5.03 9.35
N LEU A 25 3.78 -5.20 8.76
CA LEU A 25 2.98 -4.07 8.30
C LEU A 25 2.25 -3.35 9.44
N HIS A 26 2.14 -3.95 10.61
CA HIS A 26 1.52 -3.29 11.74
C HIS A 26 2.50 -2.46 12.58
N ASP A 27 3.79 -2.61 12.34
CA ASP A 27 4.78 -1.82 13.08
C ASP A 27 4.86 -0.42 12.48
N GLN A 28 4.32 0.54 13.20
CA GLN A 28 4.25 1.92 12.71
C GLN A 28 5.62 2.55 12.49
N ARG A 29 6.62 2.11 13.23
CA ARG A 29 7.98 2.63 13.04
C ARG A 29 8.57 2.13 11.73
N VAL A 30 8.30 0.88 11.38
CA VAL A 30 8.73 0.32 10.11
C VAL A 30 8.01 1.01 8.95
N ILE A 31 6.72 1.20 9.07
CA ILE A 31 5.93 1.89 8.06
C ILE A 31 6.45 3.31 7.83
N ALA A 32 6.67 4.06 8.91
CA ALA A 32 7.19 5.41 8.82
C ALA A 32 8.57 5.44 8.14
N LYS A 33 9.41 4.45 8.46
CA LYS A 33 10.73 4.34 7.85
C LYS A 33 10.63 4.07 6.36
N ILE A 34 9.71 3.22 5.94
CA ILE A 34 9.50 2.94 4.53
C ILE A 34 9.04 4.21 3.80
N VAL A 35 8.07 4.92 4.36
CA VAL A 35 7.57 6.16 3.75
C VAL A 35 8.69 7.18 3.60
N ARG A 36 9.51 7.35 4.64
CA ARG A 36 10.66 8.26 4.57
C ARG A 36 11.66 7.82 3.52
N SER A 37 11.86 6.50 3.37
CA SER A 37 12.80 5.98 2.38
C SER A 37 12.33 6.23 0.96
N VAL A 38 11.03 6.13 0.73
CA VAL A 38 10.44 6.47 -0.57
C VAL A 38 10.60 7.96 -0.84
N ASN A 39 10.43 8.77 0.20
CA ASN A 39 10.58 10.22 0.12
C ASN A 39 9.82 10.82 -1.07
N PRO A 40 8.48 10.69 -1.09
CA PRO A 40 7.70 11.11 -2.26
C PRO A 40 7.86 12.60 -2.54
N ARG A 41 7.93 12.94 -3.82
CA ARG A 41 8.03 14.32 -4.28
C ARG A 41 6.97 14.59 -5.32
N GLY A 42 6.59 15.84 -5.46
CA GLY A 42 5.61 16.24 -6.45
C GLY A 42 6.03 15.86 -7.87
N GLY A 43 5.08 15.39 -8.66
CA GLY A 43 5.32 15.02 -10.04
C GLY A 43 5.88 13.62 -10.25
N GLU A 44 6.17 12.88 -9.19
CA GLU A 44 6.66 11.52 -9.32
C GLU A 44 5.52 10.54 -9.52
N ASN A 45 5.79 9.49 -10.30
CA ASN A 45 4.89 8.36 -10.43
C ASN A 45 5.30 7.30 -9.42
N ILE A 46 4.44 7.07 -8.43
CA ILE A 46 4.70 6.08 -7.40
C ILE A 46 3.70 4.96 -7.55
N VAL A 47 4.20 3.74 -7.58
CA VAL A 47 3.37 2.54 -7.75
C VAL A 47 3.61 1.63 -6.58
N GLU A 48 2.52 1.24 -5.92
CA GLU A 48 2.57 0.25 -4.84
C GLU A 48 1.94 -1.04 -5.34
N ILE A 49 2.61 -2.16 -5.10
CA ILE A 49 2.13 -3.47 -5.50
C ILE A 49 1.62 -4.20 -4.27
N GLY A 50 0.37 -4.67 -4.32
CA GLY A 50 -0.22 -5.43 -3.24
C GLY A 50 -0.51 -4.61 -1.99
N PRO A 51 -1.27 -3.50 -2.10
CA PRO A 51 -1.56 -2.65 -0.95
C PRO A 51 -2.35 -3.35 0.15
N GLY A 52 -3.08 -4.40 -0.17
CA GLY A 52 -3.83 -5.18 0.81
C GLY A 52 -4.81 -4.32 1.59
N LEU A 53 -4.62 -4.25 2.90
CA LEU A 53 -5.47 -3.49 3.80
C LEU A 53 -5.00 -2.04 4.01
N ALA A 54 -4.08 -1.58 3.18
CA ALA A 54 -3.63 -0.19 3.12
C ALA A 54 -2.75 0.27 4.28
N ALA A 55 -2.08 -0.66 4.96
CA ALA A 55 -1.21 -0.28 6.08
C ALA A 55 -0.10 0.68 5.65
N LEU A 56 0.46 0.49 4.47
CA LEU A 56 1.46 1.40 3.90
C LEU A 56 0.81 2.46 3.02
N THR A 57 -0.22 2.08 2.27
CA THR A 57 -0.91 2.98 1.34
C THR A 57 -1.41 4.24 2.04
N SER A 58 -2.02 4.06 3.20
CA SER A 58 -2.67 5.15 3.93
C SER A 58 -1.69 6.27 4.31
N PRO A 59 -0.56 5.99 4.97
CA PRO A 59 0.41 7.05 5.25
C PRO A 59 1.13 7.55 4.00
N LEU A 60 1.33 6.68 3.02
CA LEU A 60 2.07 7.05 1.81
C LEU A 60 1.29 8.04 0.97
N ILE A 61 -0.03 7.83 0.83
CA ILE A 61 -0.84 8.70 -0.02
C ILE A 61 -0.92 10.13 0.51
N GLY A 62 -0.74 10.29 1.81
CA GLY A 62 -0.70 11.62 2.41
C GLY A 62 0.53 12.42 2.00
N GLU A 63 1.59 11.73 1.57
CA GLU A 63 2.86 12.35 1.17
C GLU A 63 3.00 12.45 -0.34
N CYS A 64 2.04 11.94 -1.10
CA CYS A 64 2.08 11.92 -2.58
C CYS A 64 1.00 12.80 -3.15
N ASP A 65 1.24 13.32 -4.36
CA ASP A 65 0.18 13.97 -5.13
C ASP A 65 -0.76 12.94 -5.74
N ALA A 66 -0.20 11.82 -6.15
CA ALA A 66 -0.94 10.72 -6.77
C ALA A 66 -0.21 9.42 -6.49
N LEU A 67 -0.97 8.36 -6.29
CA LEU A 67 -0.44 7.03 -6.03
C LEU A 67 -1.21 6.01 -6.84
N THR A 68 -0.49 5.17 -7.56
CA THR A 68 -1.09 4.06 -8.30
C THR A 68 -0.84 2.77 -7.53
N VAL A 69 -1.88 1.98 -7.34
CA VAL A 69 -1.76 0.70 -6.66
C VAL A 69 -2.20 -0.42 -7.61
N LEU A 70 -1.49 -1.54 -7.52
CA LEU A 70 -1.83 -2.74 -8.27
C LEU A 70 -2.31 -3.77 -7.25
N GLU A 71 -3.57 -4.19 -7.36
CA GLU A 71 -4.17 -5.15 -6.44
C GLU A 71 -4.86 -6.25 -7.22
N LEU A 72 -4.43 -7.48 -6.99
CA LEU A 72 -4.99 -8.64 -7.66
C LEU A 72 -6.35 -9.03 -7.11
N ASP A 73 -6.56 -8.85 -5.82
CA ASP A 73 -7.77 -9.26 -5.15
C ASP A 73 -8.88 -8.23 -5.35
N ARG A 74 -10.00 -8.68 -5.95
CA ARG A 74 -11.12 -7.80 -6.26
C ARG A 74 -11.69 -7.13 -5.02
N ASP A 75 -11.85 -7.88 -3.94
CA ASP A 75 -12.49 -7.36 -2.74
C ASP A 75 -11.60 -6.34 -2.05
N LEU A 76 -10.29 -6.61 -2.00
CA LEU A 76 -9.34 -5.65 -1.44
C LEU A 76 -9.28 -4.39 -2.28
N ALA A 77 -9.27 -4.54 -3.61
CA ALA A 77 -9.25 -3.37 -4.50
C ALA A 77 -10.49 -2.52 -4.30
N ALA A 78 -11.66 -3.16 -4.21
CA ALA A 78 -12.92 -2.45 -4.05
C ALA A 78 -13.00 -1.71 -2.71
N GLY A 79 -12.41 -2.28 -1.66
CA GLY A 79 -12.46 -1.67 -0.32
C GLY A 79 -11.40 -0.60 -0.10
N LEU A 80 -10.42 -0.50 -0.98
CA LEU A 80 -9.27 0.36 -0.76
C LEU A 80 -9.59 1.85 -0.60
N PRO A 81 -10.47 2.44 -1.43
CA PRO A 81 -10.78 3.86 -1.27
C PRO A 81 -11.32 4.23 0.10
N GLY A 82 -12.04 3.31 0.75
CA GLY A 82 -12.57 3.54 2.09
C GLY A 82 -11.53 3.44 3.20
N ARG A 83 -10.32 3.02 2.87
CA ARG A 83 -9.27 2.78 3.85
C ARG A 83 -8.17 3.84 3.83
N VAL A 84 -8.23 4.78 2.91
CA VAL A 84 -7.18 5.79 2.74
C VAL A 84 -7.73 7.19 2.94
N PRO A 85 -6.88 8.14 3.39
CA PRO A 85 -7.34 9.50 3.69
C PRO A 85 -7.60 10.36 2.46
N HIS A 86 -6.99 10.09 1.33
CA HIS A 86 -7.17 10.90 0.13
C HIS A 86 -7.45 10.00 -1.07
N PRO A 87 -8.66 9.39 -1.12
CA PRO A 87 -8.96 8.44 -2.19
C PRO A 87 -8.93 9.08 -3.58
N GLU A 88 -9.13 10.39 -3.68
CA GLU A 88 -9.07 11.08 -4.96
C GLU A 88 -7.68 11.06 -5.58
N ARG A 89 -6.64 10.78 -4.76
CA ARG A 89 -5.25 10.68 -5.24
C ARG A 89 -4.88 9.28 -5.69
N LEU A 90 -5.80 8.34 -5.52
CA LEU A 90 -5.52 6.92 -5.72
C LEU A 90 -6.00 6.46 -7.09
N THR A 91 -5.13 5.77 -7.81
CA THR A 91 -5.49 5.03 -9.02
C THR A 91 -5.32 3.55 -8.71
N ILE A 92 -6.39 2.79 -8.87
CA ILE A 92 -6.38 1.37 -8.56
C ILE A 92 -6.43 0.58 -9.85
N ILE A 93 -5.47 -0.31 -10.01
CA ILE A 93 -5.44 -1.23 -11.13
C ILE A 93 -5.60 -2.64 -10.55
N GLU A 94 -6.73 -3.24 -10.87
CA GLU A 94 -7.04 -4.60 -10.41
C GLU A 94 -6.41 -5.58 -11.40
N THR A 95 -5.30 -6.13 -10.98
CA THR A 95 -4.57 -7.02 -11.87
C THR A 95 -3.73 -8.01 -11.11
#